data_8a1ce0226560f0195b8b649439b22850
#
_entry.id   8a1ce0226560f0195b8b649439b22850
#
_cell.length_a   1.000
_cell.length_b   1.000
_cell.length_c   1.000
_cell.angle_alpha   90.00
_cell.angle_beta   90.00
_cell.angle_gamma   90.00
#
_symmetry.space_group_name_H-M   'P 1'
#
loop_
_entity.id
_entity.type
_entity.pdbx_description
1 polymer ?
#
loop_
_entity_poly.entity_id
_entity_poly.type
_entity_poly.pdbx_seq_one_letter_code
_entity_poly.pdbx_strand_id
1 'polypeptide(L)'
;MISYYSFFTIHFSLMKENLLSAIKAHDFTGIRNICFGLSEEERNDLIHTLQTARWEQLYHNTQNKVPRLALEERNYFSYSLLCLCRTSEELKEIKLSGETFSSNDQMILYMSRIHFSEILNLIVTQEGKYLITLFKSFSEEDLLNEFTFKILWTLYQKGIIAYNENLFIEKFFFRNYRNITDEPFVDFLLENKQISEKIFAVVPQHITQEVPYPSDAWKELYHILQAKGYFADRSIVGSHIEALLNPYKKNILDFYCRIIETFEPTPQELLSHQSTFFALLSSDKTSVVNFVMKLIKEISSEKGFDFQSFADNFALCFTTQKIAKSQLIGLDILAKHYKKQPPINIEYREQLAVLFTVPDVKLQEKVASLLTTYFGGEGLAEVVVPYQDYLKGKAQDLLATLSPSENSENSENSENSHTPETAPTPHTWDDLLFLIGDCIRERSPLVLDLFFEGLNQLQAQIPKNFSQQISPYQKQLGDSLLNLPPTESVCAG
;
A
#
# COMPACT_ATOMS: atom_id res chain seq x y z
N MET A 1 -75.21 -13.71 -10.42
CA MET A 1 -73.88 -14.24 -10.68
C MET A 1 -73.00 -13.35 -11.60
N ILE A 2 -73.57 -12.74 -12.63
CA ILE A 2 -72.83 -11.87 -13.58
C ILE A 2 -72.32 -10.57 -12.93
N SER A 3 -72.96 -10.04 -11.91
CA SER A 3 -72.54 -8.80 -11.23
C SER A 3 -71.29 -8.96 -10.36
N TYR A 4 -71.04 -10.12 -9.78
CA TYR A 4 -69.87 -10.38 -8.96
C TYR A 4 -68.58 -10.55 -9.80
N TYR A 5 -68.63 -11.25 -10.91
CA TYR A 5 -67.50 -11.42 -11.82
C TYR A 5 -67.08 -10.11 -12.48
N SER A 6 -67.99 -9.25 -12.83
CA SER A 6 -67.66 -7.95 -13.44
C SER A 6 -67.01 -7.01 -12.43
N PHE A 7 -67.41 -7.05 -11.14
CA PHE A 7 -66.80 -6.23 -10.08
C PHE A 7 -65.37 -6.67 -9.78
N PHE A 8 -65.12 -7.96 -9.69
CA PHE A 8 -63.78 -8.53 -9.49
C PHE A 8 -62.87 -8.18 -10.67
N THR A 9 -63.28 -8.31 -11.90
CA THR A 9 -62.48 -7.99 -13.09
C THR A 9 -62.10 -6.50 -13.14
N ILE A 10 -63.03 -5.60 -12.74
CA ILE A 10 -62.76 -4.15 -12.68
C ILE A 10 -61.77 -3.84 -11.55
N HIS A 11 -61.92 -4.48 -10.40
CA HIS A 11 -61.01 -4.26 -9.24
C HIS A 11 -59.58 -4.65 -9.60
N PHE A 12 -59.36 -5.83 -10.17
CA PHE A 12 -58.01 -6.30 -10.62
C PHE A 12 -57.43 -5.38 -11.70
N SER A 13 -58.21 -4.93 -12.68
CA SER A 13 -57.72 -4.01 -13.69
C SER A 13 -57.21 -2.69 -13.08
N LEU A 14 -57.99 -2.15 -12.13
CA LEU A 14 -57.65 -0.91 -11.45
C LEU A 14 -56.35 -1.05 -10.57
N MET A 15 -56.19 -2.18 -9.89
CA MET A 15 -54.97 -2.44 -9.11
C MET A 15 -53.73 -2.53 -10.00
N LYS A 16 -53.79 -3.18 -11.12
CA LYS A 16 -52.68 -3.23 -12.11
C LYS A 16 -52.32 -1.85 -12.64
N GLU A 17 -53.32 -1.04 -12.98
CA GLU A 17 -53.09 0.32 -13.46
C GLU A 17 -52.48 1.19 -12.38
N ASN A 18 -52.97 1.06 -11.15
CA ASN A 18 -52.43 1.80 -9.98
C ASN A 18 -50.96 1.43 -9.69
N LEU A 19 -50.63 0.13 -9.72
CA LEU A 19 -49.25 -0.32 -9.51
C LEU A 19 -48.30 0.22 -10.59
N LEU A 20 -48.67 0.11 -11.85
CA LEU A 20 -47.88 0.60 -13.01
C LEU A 20 -47.78 2.14 -12.94
N SER A 21 -48.82 2.83 -12.51
CA SER A 21 -48.81 4.27 -12.32
C SER A 21 -47.85 4.68 -11.18
N ALA A 22 -47.88 3.97 -10.05
CA ALA A 22 -46.97 4.23 -8.91
C ALA A 22 -45.48 3.96 -9.32
N ILE A 23 -45.19 2.91 -10.12
CA ILE A 23 -43.88 2.65 -10.66
C ILE A 23 -43.41 3.84 -11.54
N LYS A 24 -44.27 4.30 -12.45
CA LYS A 24 -43.97 5.43 -13.34
C LYS A 24 -43.86 6.78 -12.59
N ALA A 25 -44.58 6.92 -11.52
CA ALA A 25 -44.52 8.11 -10.64
C ALA A 25 -43.34 8.09 -9.67
N HIS A 26 -42.54 7.02 -9.68
CA HIS A 26 -41.39 6.83 -8.79
C HIS A 26 -41.77 6.82 -7.30
N ASP A 27 -42.97 6.28 -6.96
CA ASP A 27 -43.59 6.32 -5.64
C ASP A 27 -43.44 5.00 -4.86
N PHE A 28 -42.36 4.84 -4.09
CA PHE A 28 -42.12 3.67 -3.23
C PHE A 28 -43.27 3.45 -2.21
N THR A 29 -43.82 4.54 -1.63
CA THR A 29 -44.90 4.45 -0.65
C THR A 29 -46.18 3.96 -1.30
N GLY A 30 -46.53 4.49 -2.46
CA GLY A 30 -47.69 4.05 -3.25
C GLY A 30 -47.56 2.56 -3.64
N ILE A 31 -46.39 2.15 -4.12
CA ILE A 31 -46.13 0.74 -4.44
C ILE A 31 -46.36 -0.15 -3.24
N ARG A 32 -45.78 0.19 -2.07
CA ARG A 32 -45.91 -0.59 -0.84
C ARG A 32 -47.39 -0.71 -0.42
N ASN A 33 -48.12 0.41 -0.42
CA ASN A 33 -49.53 0.43 -0.05
C ASN A 33 -50.40 -0.43 -0.97
N ILE A 34 -50.11 -0.50 -2.24
CA ILE A 34 -50.81 -1.36 -3.21
C ILE A 34 -50.44 -2.84 -2.99
N CYS A 35 -49.18 -3.16 -2.71
CA CYS A 35 -48.66 -4.54 -2.60
C CYS A 35 -48.99 -5.21 -1.25
N PHE A 36 -49.40 -4.46 -0.23
CA PHE A 36 -49.68 -5.01 1.09
C PHE A 36 -51.16 -5.32 1.30
N GLY A 37 -51.43 -6.34 2.15
CA GLY A 37 -52.79 -6.74 2.47
C GLY A 37 -53.57 -7.43 1.34
N LEU A 38 -52.87 -7.84 0.29
CA LEU A 38 -53.46 -8.55 -0.86
C LEU A 38 -53.80 -10.00 -0.51
N SER A 39 -54.89 -10.50 -1.09
CA SER A 39 -55.10 -11.94 -1.21
C SER A 39 -54.08 -12.59 -2.08
N GLU A 40 -53.91 -13.92 -1.97
CA GLU A 40 -52.97 -14.69 -2.75
C GLU A 40 -53.26 -14.59 -4.29
N GLU A 41 -54.50 -14.53 -4.66
CA GLU A 41 -54.91 -14.38 -6.04
C GLU A 41 -54.55 -13.02 -6.62
N GLU A 42 -54.81 -11.95 -5.87
CA GLU A 42 -54.45 -10.57 -6.24
C GLU A 42 -52.95 -10.42 -6.41
N ARG A 43 -52.19 -10.96 -5.45
CA ARG A 43 -50.74 -10.92 -5.42
C ARG A 43 -50.16 -11.64 -6.70
N ASN A 44 -50.63 -12.85 -6.99
CA ASN A 44 -50.16 -13.62 -8.14
C ASN A 44 -50.51 -12.94 -9.46
N ASP A 45 -51.65 -12.29 -9.55
CA ASP A 45 -52.04 -11.53 -10.72
C ASP A 45 -51.17 -10.29 -10.94
N LEU A 46 -50.76 -9.58 -9.88
CA LEU A 46 -49.81 -8.48 -9.99
C LEU A 46 -48.39 -8.98 -10.36
N ILE A 47 -47.93 -10.09 -9.80
CA ILE A 47 -46.65 -10.70 -10.20
C ILE A 47 -46.68 -11.05 -11.70
N HIS A 48 -47.76 -11.68 -12.18
CA HIS A 48 -47.89 -11.98 -13.57
C HIS A 48 -47.88 -10.74 -14.46
N THR A 49 -48.50 -9.65 -13.99
CA THR A 49 -48.48 -8.36 -14.69
C THR A 49 -47.06 -7.83 -14.84
N LEU A 50 -46.27 -7.89 -13.78
CA LEU A 50 -44.86 -7.46 -13.82
C LEU A 50 -44.00 -8.39 -14.70
N GLN A 51 -44.24 -9.70 -14.70
CA GLN A 51 -43.54 -10.65 -15.57
C GLN A 51 -43.78 -10.38 -17.06
N THR A 52 -44.92 -9.83 -17.41
CA THR A 52 -45.27 -9.49 -18.81
C THR A 52 -44.83 -8.08 -19.22
N ALA A 53 -44.41 -7.25 -18.27
CA ALA A 53 -43.90 -5.90 -18.53
C ALA A 53 -42.60 -5.93 -19.36
N ARG A 54 -42.41 -4.95 -20.24
CA ARG A 54 -41.23 -4.84 -21.11
C ARG A 54 -40.60 -3.44 -21.00
N TRP A 55 -39.27 -3.41 -21.18
CA TRP A 55 -38.48 -2.16 -21.16
C TRP A 55 -38.56 -1.45 -22.52
N GLU A 56 -38.81 -0.16 -22.56
CA GLU A 56 -38.97 0.64 -23.79
C GLU A 56 -37.75 0.61 -24.70
N GLN A 57 -36.55 0.59 -24.13
CA GLN A 57 -35.26 0.66 -24.85
C GLN A 57 -34.87 -0.63 -25.58
N LEU A 58 -35.47 -1.76 -25.23
CA LEU A 58 -35.10 -3.08 -25.82
C LEU A 58 -35.86 -3.46 -27.10
N TYR A 59 -36.98 -2.78 -27.45
CA TYR A 59 -37.81 -3.18 -28.56
C TYR A 59 -38.44 -1.99 -29.30
N HIS A 60 -37.83 -1.59 -30.42
CA HIS A 60 -38.34 -0.51 -31.27
C HIS A 60 -39.60 -0.86 -32.07
N ASN A 61 -40.08 -2.09 -32.08
CA ASN A 61 -41.14 -2.52 -33.00
C ASN A 61 -42.05 -3.62 -32.42
N THR A 62 -43.00 -3.29 -31.56
CA THR A 62 -44.16 -4.21 -31.37
C THR A 62 -45.45 -3.43 -31.06
N GLN A 63 -46.46 -3.70 -31.84
CA GLN A 63 -47.84 -3.20 -31.69
C GLN A 63 -48.64 -3.84 -30.53
N ASN A 64 -47.97 -4.42 -29.52
CA ASN A 64 -48.62 -5.14 -28.44
C ASN A 64 -48.93 -4.23 -27.25
N LYS A 65 -50.16 -4.39 -26.68
CA LYS A 65 -50.64 -3.71 -25.43
C LYS A 65 -49.93 -4.18 -24.16
N VAL A 66 -48.60 -4.39 -24.20
CA VAL A 66 -47.82 -4.79 -23.04
C VAL A 66 -47.35 -3.54 -22.31
N PRO A 67 -47.44 -3.49 -20.99
CA PRO A 67 -46.91 -2.35 -20.22
C PRO A 67 -45.44 -2.10 -20.55
N ARG A 68 -45.11 -0.86 -20.86
CA ARG A 68 -43.74 -0.42 -21.13
C ARG A 68 -43.21 0.40 -19.95
N LEU A 69 -41.99 0.06 -19.53
CA LEU A 69 -41.30 0.72 -18.45
C LEU A 69 -40.00 1.31 -18.96
N ALA A 70 -39.70 2.55 -18.58
CA ALA A 70 -38.43 3.17 -18.87
C ALA A 70 -37.33 2.57 -17.99
N LEU A 71 -36.06 2.74 -18.38
CA LEU A 71 -34.91 2.25 -17.60
C LEU A 71 -34.86 2.88 -16.19
N GLU A 72 -35.30 4.12 -16.06
CA GLU A 72 -35.40 4.88 -14.81
C GLU A 72 -36.37 4.25 -13.79
N GLU A 73 -37.39 3.55 -14.28
CA GLU A 73 -38.40 2.90 -13.45
C GLU A 73 -37.94 1.52 -12.92
N ARG A 74 -36.78 1.04 -13.34
CA ARG A 74 -36.26 -0.30 -13.00
C ARG A 74 -36.14 -0.54 -11.49
N ASN A 75 -35.76 0.47 -10.72
CA ASN A 75 -35.64 0.37 -9.27
C ASN A 75 -36.99 0.19 -8.60
N TYR A 76 -38.01 0.90 -9.05
CA TYR A 76 -39.39 0.85 -8.53
C TYR A 76 -40.06 -0.46 -8.93
N PHE A 77 -39.79 -0.94 -10.14
CA PHE A 77 -40.20 -2.27 -10.60
C PHE A 77 -39.59 -3.38 -9.71
N SER A 78 -38.30 -3.33 -9.46
CA SER A 78 -37.61 -4.30 -8.61
C SER A 78 -38.15 -4.25 -7.17
N TYR A 79 -38.41 -3.07 -6.66
CA TYR A 79 -39.04 -2.88 -5.34
C TYR A 79 -40.45 -3.47 -5.28
N SER A 80 -41.25 -3.33 -6.33
CA SER A 80 -42.58 -3.94 -6.42
C SER A 80 -42.50 -5.45 -6.29
N LEU A 81 -41.56 -6.11 -6.96
CA LEU A 81 -41.33 -7.54 -6.82
C LEU A 81 -40.93 -7.94 -5.39
N LEU A 82 -40.08 -7.15 -4.73
CA LEU A 82 -39.73 -7.40 -3.32
C LEU A 82 -40.95 -7.25 -2.39
N CYS A 83 -41.86 -6.34 -2.67
CA CYS A 83 -43.10 -6.17 -1.90
C CYS A 83 -44.09 -7.33 -2.13
N LEU A 84 -44.12 -7.89 -3.31
CA LEU A 84 -45.09 -8.95 -3.68
C LEU A 84 -44.63 -10.35 -3.27
N CYS A 85 -43.32 -10.66 -3.34
CA CYS A 85 -42.79 -11.95 -2.91
C CYS A 85 -42.88 -12.16 -1.40
N ARG A 86 -42.95 -13.43 -0.99
CA ARG A 86 -43.00 -13.85 0.43
C ARG A 86 -41.80 -14.71 0.82
N THR A 87 -41.14 -15.30 -0.17
CA THR A 87 -39.94 -16.15 0.00
C THR A 87 -38.88 -15.82 -1.02
N SER A 88 -37.65 -16.19 -0.74
CA SER A 88 -36.53 -16.07 -1.68
C SER A 88 -36.69 -17.00 -2.88
N GLU A 89 -37.30 -18.17 -2.69
CA GLU A 89 -37.60 -19.16 -3.74
C GLU A 89 -38.58 -18.58 -4.71
N GLU A 90 -39.63 -17.97 -4.23
CA GLU A 90 -40.65 -17.31 -5.06
C GLU A 90 -40.03 -16.19 -5.92
N LEU A 91 -39.14 -15.39 -5.34
CA LEU A 91 -38.42 -14.36 -6.08
C LEU A 91 -37.53 -14.95 -7.19
N LYS A 92 -36.89 -16.11 -6.93
CA LYS A 92 -36.06 -16.83 -7.92
C LYS A 92 -36.83 -17.42 -9.07
N GLU A 93 -38.10 -17.79 -8.83
CA GLU A 93 -38.96 -18.39 -9.85
C GLU A 93 -39.54 -17.36 -10.80
N ILE A 94 -39.46 -16.08 -10.49
CA ILE A 94 -39.97 -14.98 -11.33
C ILE A 94 -39.12 -14.91 -12.61
N LYS A 95 -39.75 -15.21 -13.73
CA LYS A 95 -39.18 -15.06 -15.08
C LYS A 95 -39.60 -13.73 -15.67
N LEU A 96 -38.67 -12.78 -15.68
CA LEU A 96 -38.84 -11.53 -16.42
C LEU A 96 -38.53 -11.78 -17.91
N SER A 97 -39.12 -11.01 -18.82
CA SER A 97 -38.95 -11.19 -20.28
C SER A 97 -37.45 -11.05 -20.67
N GLY A 98 -36.72 -12.16 -20.69
CA GLY A 98 -35.30 -12.25 -21.06
C GLY A 98 -34.30 -12.30 -19.90
N GLU A 99 -34.72 -12.07 -18.67
CA GLU A 99 -33.89 -12.16 -17.49
C GLU A 99 -34.55 -13.06 -16.44
N THR A 100 -33.78 -13.98 -15.85
CA THR A 100 -34.23 -14.79 -14.71
C THR A 100 -33.43 -14.44 -13.50
N PHE A 101 -34.05 -14.30 -12.31
CA PHE A 101 -33.36 -14.19 -11.05
C PHE A 101 -32.82 -15.56 -10.60
N SER A 102 -32.19 -16.28 -11.50
CA SER A 102 -31.78 -17.67 -11.28
C SER A 102 -30.57 -17.82 -10.33
N SER A 103 -29.87 -16.73 -10.02
CA SER A 103 -28.72 -16.73 -9.11
C SER A 103 -28.86 -15.68 -8.03
N ASN A 104 -28.17 -15.90 -6.90
CA ASN A 104 -28.03 -14.89 -5.83
C ASN A 104 -27.44 -13.58 -6.35
N ASP A 105 -26.47 -13.65 -7.29
CA ASP A 105 -25.81 -12.49 -7.89
C ASP A 105 -26.81 -11.54 -8.56
N GLN A 106 -27.76 -12.09 -9.30
CA GLN A 106 -28.79 -11.27 -9.94
C GLN A 106 -29.73 -10.62 -8.92
N MET A 107 -30.11 -11.35 -7.87
CA MET A 107 -30.95 -10.78 -6.81
C MET A 107 -30.24 -9.65 -6.06
N ILE A 108 -28.98 -9.83 -5.73
CA ILE A 108 -28.15 -8.79 -5.09
C ILE A 108 -28.03 -7.57 -5.99
N LEU A 109 -27.73 -7.75 -7.28
CA LEU A 109 -27.64 -6.67 -8.23
C LEU A 109 -28.95 -5.87 -8.35
N TYR A 110 -30.10 -6.52 -8.25
CA TYR A 110 -31.39 -5.83 -8.23
C TYR A 110 -31.61 -5.07 -6.91
N MET A 111 -31.25 -5.67 -5.78
CA MET A 111 -31.40 -5.04 -4.47
C MET A 111 -30.47 -3.84 -4.30
N SER A 112 -29.24 -3.93 -4.80
CA SER A 112 -28.25 -2.84 -4.70
C SER A 112 -28.66 -1.58 -5.46
N ARG A 113 -29.58 -1.67 -6.39
CA ARG A 113 -30.10 -0.53 -7.18
C ARG A 113 -31.26 0.20 -6.50
N ILE A 114 -31.94 -0.44 -5.54
CA ILE A 114 -33.04 0.15 -4.79
C ILE A 114 -32.45 1.04 -3.67
N HIS A 115 -33.10 2.16 -3.38
CA HIS A 115 -32.73 2.94 -2.20
C HIS A 115 -32.78 2.07 -0.95
N PHE A 116 -31.64 1.92 -0.29
CA PHE A 116 -31.51 0.96 0.82
C PHE A 116 -32.46 1.26 1.99
N SER A 117 -32.81 2.53 2.22
CA SER A 117 -33.82 2.93 3.17
C SER A 117 -35.17 2.24 2.92
N GLU A 118 -35.56 2.06 1.65
CA GLU A 118 -36.82 1.41 1.29
C GLU A 118 -36.77 -0.10 1.54
N ILE A 119 -35.62 -0.74 1.31
CA ILE A 119 -35.40 -2.14 1.69
C ILE A 119 -35.50 -2.30 3.21
N LEU A 120 -34.90 -1.41 4.01
CA LEU A 120 -35.02 -1.44 5.46
C LEU A 120 -36.47 -1.21 5.93
N ASN A 121 -37.21 -0.31 5.30
CA ASN A 121 -38.61 -0.09 5.58
C ASN A 121 -39.46 -1.34 5.29
N LEU A 122 -39.11 -2.09 4.25
CA LEU A 122 -39.78 -3.33 3.90
C LEU A 122 -39.45 -4.46 4.88
N ILE A 123 -38.20 -4.64 5.29
CA ILE A 123 -37.73 -5.69 6.21
C ILE A 123 -38.47 -5.67 7.55
N VAL A 124 -38.86 -4.48 8.05
CA VAL A 124 -39.57 -4.36 9.33
C VAL A 124 -41.04 -4.73 9.24
N THR A 125 -41.59 -4.91 8.04
CA THR A 125 -42.97 -5.37 7.83
C THR A 125 -43.08 -6.90 7.88
N GLN A 126 -44.28 -7.42 8.03
CA GLN A 126 -44.52 -8.86 8.01
C GLN A 126 -44.19 -9.45 6.63
N GLU A 127 -44.55 -8.74 5.57
CA GLU A 127 -44.36 -9.14 4.19
C GLU A 127 -42.88 -9.20 3.80
N GLY A 128 -42.07 -8.29 4.33
CA GLY A 128 -40.65 -8.18 4.01
C GLY A 128 -39.70 -9.04 4.88
N LYS A 129 -40.21 -9.75 5.89
CA LYS A 129 -39.36 -10.56 6.79
C LYS A 129 -38.50 -11.58 6.08
N TYR A 130 -38.92 -12.13 4.96
CA TYR A 130 -38.14 -13.11 4.17
C TYR A 130 -36.81 -12.52 3.68
N LEU A 131 -36.72 -11.18 3.51
CA LEU A 131 -35.49 -10.52 3.11
C LEU A 131 -34.36 -10.70 4.14
N ILE A 132 -34.70 -10.86 5.44
CA ILE A 132 -33.69 -11.19 6.47
C ILE A 132 -33.03 -12.52 6.15
N THR A 133 -33.80 -13.53 5.78
CA THR A 133 -33.28 -14.85 5.40
C THR A 133 -32.47 -14.75 4.11
N LEU A 134 -32.95 -13.96 3.17
CA LEU A 134 -32.26 -13.71 1.91
C LEU A 134 -30.88 -13.05 2.14
N PHE A 135 -30.80 -11.99 2.95
CA PHE A 135 -29.50 -11.36 3.28
C PHE A 135 -28.52 -12.33 3.94
N LYS A 136 -29.03 -13.20 4.84
CA LYS A 136 -28.21 -14.24 5.50
C LYS A 136 -27.72 -15.33 4.55
N SER A 137 -28.36 -15.49 3.39
CA SER A 137 -27.98 -16.50 2.40
C SER A 137 -26.90 -16.02 1.44
N PHE A 138 -26.59 -14.72 1.41
CA PHE A 138 -25.55 -14.16 0.55
C PHE A 138 -24.16 -14.52 1.08
N SER A 139 -23.24 -14.81 0.17
CA SER A 139 -21.85 -14.97 0.52
C SER A 139 -21.19 -13.62 0.94
N GLU A 140 -20.08 -13.67 1.64
CA GLU A 140 -19.31 -12.47 1.97
C GLU A 140 -18.88 -11.73 0.69
N GLU A 141 -18.48 -12.46 -0.33
CA GLU A 141 -18.08 -11.92 -1.63
C GLU A 141 -19.21 -11.15 -2.29
N ASP A 142 -20.43 -11.71 -2.30
CA ASP A 142 -21.61 -11.03 -2.84
C ASP A 142 -21.89 -9.72 -2.10
N LEU A 143 -21.82 -9.76 -0.76
CA LEU A 143 -22.06 -8.58 0.06
C LEU A 143 -21.01 -7.49 -0.19
N LEU A 144 -19.72 -7.89 -0.31
CA LEU A 144 -18.62 -6.99 -0.61
C LEU A 144 -18.74 -6.34 -2.00
N ASN A 145 -19.19 -7.10 -2.97
CA ASN A 145 -19.24 -6.65 -4.35
C ASN A 145 -20.33 -5.61 -4.59
N GLU A 146 -21.49 -5.74 -3.95
CA GLU A 146 -22.70 -5.03 -4.35
C GLU A 146 -23.14 -3.95 -3.34
N PHE A 147 -22.75 -4.06 -2.06
CA PHE A 147 -23.20 -3.11 -1.05
C PHE A 147 -22.09 -2.20 -0.53
N THR A 148 -22.46 -0.96 -0.21
CA THR A 148 -21.53 -0.01 0.40
C THR A 148 -21.27 -0.35 1.87
N PHE A 149 -20.15 0.11 2.42
CA PHE A 149 -19.82 -0.06 3.82
C PHE A 149 -20.97 0.39 4.76
N LYS A 150 -21.58 1.54 4.47
CA LYS A 150 -22.72 2.08 5.25
C LYS A 150 -23.89 1.11 5.30
N ILE A 151 -24.21 0.48 4.17
CA ILE A 151 -25.29 -0.51 4.08
C ILE A 151 -24.95 -1.73 4.94
N LEU A 152 -23.76 -2.29 4.78
CA LEU A 152 -23.32 -3.45 5.55
C LEU A 152 -23.32 -3.17 7.06
N TRP A 153 -22.84 -2.00 7.46
CA TRP A 153 -22.87 -1.58 8.85
C TRP A 153 -24.30 -1.49 9.41
N THR A 154 -25.23 -0.89 8.64
CA THR A 154 -26.64 -0.81 9.03
C THR A 154 -27.28 -2.18 9.16
N LEU A 155 -26.99 -3.12 8.26
CA LEU A 155 -27.47 -4.51 8.34
C LEU A 155 -26.93 -5.22 9.59
N TYR A 156 -25.67 -5.00 9.94
CA TYR A 156 -25.08 -5.50 11.18
C TYR A 156 -25.76 -4.92 12.42
N GLN A 157 -25.90 -3.57 12.52
CA GLN A 157 -26.54 -2.91 13.66
C GLN A 157 -27.98 -3.40 13.90
N LYS A 158 -28.67 -3.78 12.82
CA LYS A 158 -30.04 -4.33 12.88
C LYS A 158 -30.07 -5.86 13.12
N GLY A 159 -28.92 -6.51 13.27
CA GLY A 159 -28.81 -7.96 13.48
C GLY A 159 -29.24 -8.80 12.26
N ILE A 160 -29.27 -8.20 11.08
CA ILE A 160 -29.65 -8.88 9.84
C ILE A 160 -28.49 -9.75 9.33
N ILE A 161 -27.27 -9.24 9.37
CA ILE A 161 -26.04 -10.00 9.08
C ILE A 161 -25.15 -10.10 10.34
N ALA A 162 -24.30 -11.11 10.40
CA ALA A 162 -23.30 -11.21 11.46
C ALA A 162 -22.15 -10.23 11.19
N TYR A 163 -21.54 -9.70 12.29
CA TYR A 163 -20.32 -8.92 12.16
C TYR A 163 -19.18 -9.85 11.77
N ASN A 164 -18.54 -9.52 10.64
CA ASN A 164 -17.33 -10.14 10.19
C ASN A 164 -16.25 -9.06 10.02
N GLU A 165 -15.18 -9.14 10.80
CA GLU A 165 -14.13 -8.14 10.80
C GLU A 165 -13.44 -8.02 9.44
N ASN A 166 -13.16 -9.17 8.79
CA ASN A 166 -12.52 -9.19 7.48
C ASN A 166 -13.43 -8.54 6.41
N LEU A 167 -14.72 -8.85 6.42
CA LEU A 167 -15.70 -8.24 5.52
C LEU A 167 -15.70 -6.71 5.64
N PHE A 168 -15.73 -6.19 6.87
CA PHE A 168 -15.75 -4.74 7.10
C PHE A 168 -14.43 -4.07 6.71
N ILE A 169 -13.29 -4.71 7.02
CA ILE A 169 -11.97 -4.21 6.67
C ILE A 169 -11.80 -4.17 5.15
N GLU A 170 -12.08 -5.26 4.44
CA GLU A 170 -11.97 -5.31 2.98
C GLU A 170 -12.86 -4.28 2.31
N LYS A 171 -14.12 -4.15 2.75
CA LYS A 171 -15.02 -3.16 2.19
C LYS A 171 -14.54 -1.74 2.42
N PHE A 172 -13.97 -1.47 3.58
CA PHE A 172 -13.36 -0.20 3.90
C PHE A 172 -12.19 0.12 2.96
N PHE A 173 -11.23 -0.81 2.81
CA PHE A 173 -9.99 -0.57 2.07
C PHE A 173 -10.14 -0.65 0.56
N PHE A 174 -10.86 -1.65 0.07
CA PHE A 174 -10.79 -2.00 -1.33
C PHE A 174 -11.88 -1.36 -2.19
N ARG A 175 -13.01 -0.95 -1.63
CA ARG A 175 -14.16 -0.52 -2.44
C ARG A 175 -14.71 0.87 -2.18
N ASN A 176 -14.48 1.46 -1.02
CA ASN A 176 -15.06 2.76 -0.65
C ASN A 176 -14.06 3.92 -0.59
N TYR A 177 -12.82 3.75 -1.06
CA TYR A 177 -11.78 4.78 -0.97
C TYR A 177 -12.17 6.14 -1.59
N ARG A 178 -13.17 6.19 -2.46
CA ARG A 178 -13.63 7.44 -3.09
C ARG A 178 -14.50 8.30 -2.18
N ASN A 179 -15.14 7.70 -1.17
CA ASN A 179 -16.13 8.35 -0.30
C ASN A 179 -15.71 8.30 1.18
N ILE A 180 -14.44 8.04 1.46
CA ILE A 180 -13.94 7.92 2.84
C ILE A 180 -13.87 9.26 3.58
N THR A 181 -13.94 10.38 2.87
CA THR A 181 -13.99 11.75 3.42
C THR A 181 -15.39 12.27 3.61
N ASP A 182 -16.41 11.54 3.15
CA ASP A 182 -17.80 11.93 3.31
C ASP A 182 -18.20 11.97 4.79
N GLU A 183 -18.94 12.99 5.19
CA GLU A 183 -19.35 13.22 6.58
C GLU A 183 -19.98 11.98 7.25
N PRO A 184 -20.92 11.25 6.63
CA PRO A 184 -21.49 10.06 7.25
C PRO A 184 -20.48 8.96 7.54
N PHE A 185 -19.40 8.89 6.77
CA PHE A 185 -18.34 7.91 6.99
C PHE A 185 -17.38 8.37 8.10
N VAL A 186 -17.01 9.64 8.11
CA VAL A 186 -16.22 10.25 9.17
C VAL A 186 -16.93 10.11 10.52
N ASP A 187 -18.25 10.43 10.57
CA ASP A 187 -19.05 10.29 11.78
C ASP A 187 -19.12 8.84 12.25
N PHE A 188 -19.28 7.87 11.31
CA PHE A 188 -19.18 6.46 11.64
C PHE A 188 -17.85 6.11 12.34
N LEU A 189 -16.72 6.58 11.83
CA LEU A 189 -15.41 6.32 12.43
C LEU A 189 -15.28 6.90 13.84
N LEU A 190 -15.83 8.09 14.05
CA LEU A 190 -15.81 8.78 15.36
C LEU A 190 -16.71 8.08 16.38
N GLU A 191 -17.90 7.64 15.97
CA GLU A 191 -18.89 6.99 16.84
C GLU A 191 -18.50 5.55 17.19
N ASN A 192 -17.76 4.87 16.32
CA ASN A 192 -17.39 3.46 16.47
C ASN A 192 -15.88 3.27 16.67
N LYS A 193 -15.32 3.99 17.65
CA LYS A 193 -13.88 4.08 17.86
C LYS A 193 -13.17 2.73 17.93
N GLN A 194 -13.73 1.73 18.61
CA GLN A 194 -13.11 0.39 18.73
C GLN A 194 -12.95 -0.32 17.38
N ILE A 195 -13.93 -0.17 16.47
CA ILE A 195 -13.87 -0.75 15.12
C ILE A 195 -12.86 0.03 14.28
N SER A 196 -12.89 1.37 14.37
CA SER A 196 -11.98 2.24 13.65
C SER A 196 -10.53 2.01 14.05
N GLU A 197 -10.23 1.84 15.33
CA GLU A 197 -8.89 1.49 15.83
C GLU A 197 -8.37 0.19 15.20
N LYS A 198 -9.22 -0.85 15.13
CA LYS A 198 -8.85 -2.10 14.44
C LYS A 198 -8.59 -1.88 12.95
N ILE A 199 -9.44 -1.09 12.29
CA ILE A 199 -9.25 -0.72 10.88
C ILE A 199 -7.89 -0.05 10.71
N PHE A 200 -7.58 1.00 11.48
CA PHE A 200 -6.32 1.73 11.36
C PHE A 200 -5.09 0.89 11.74
N ALA A 201 -5.22 -0.06 12.66
CA ALA A 201 -4.13 -0.98 13.01
C ALA A 201 -3.73 -1.91 11.85
N VAL A 202 -4.67 -2.27 10.98
CA VAL A 202 -4.42 -3.17 9.84
C VAL A 202 -4.19 -2.42 8.51
N VAL A 203 -4.45 -1.10 8.44
CA VAL A 203 -4.16 -0.26 7.26
C VAL A 203 -2.76 -0.51 6.71
N PRO A 204 -1.67 -0.51 7.52
CA PRO A 204 -0.33 -0.76 7.03
C PRO A 204 -0.17 -2.07 6.28
N GLN A 205 -0.88 -3.10 6.69
CA GLN A 205 -0.79 -4.45 6.12
C GLN A 205 -1.62 -4.59 4.83
N HIS A 206 -2.78 -3.95 4.77
CA HIS A 206 -3.73 -4.11 3.65
C HIS A 206 -3.50 -3.14 2.48
N ILE A 207 -2.98 -1.94 2.72
CA ILE A 207 -2.59 -1.02 1.64
C ILE A 207 -1.53 -1.64 0.72
N THR A 208 -0.86 -2.71 1.18
CA THR A 208 0.31 -3.29 0.51
C THR A 208 0.02 -4.19 -0.66
N GLN A 209 -1.16 -4.78 -0.73
CA GLN A 209 -1.35 -5.92 -1.61
C GLN A 209 -2.15 -5.62 -2.88
N GLU A 210 -3.21 -4.79 -2.85
CA GLU A 210 -4.13 -4.72 -3.98
C GLU A 210 -4.74 -3.33 -4.28
N VAL A 211 -4.56 -2.33 -3.43
CA VAL A 211 -5.06 -0.99 -3.75
C VAL A 211 -4.09 -0.31 -4.71
N PRO A 212 -4.52 -0.01 -5.94
CA PRO A 212 -3.60 0.48 -6.96
C PRO A 212 -2.91 1.79 -6.59
N TYR A 213 -3.51 2.61 -5.73
CA TYR A 213 -2.87 3.82 -5.21
C TYR A 213 -3.53 4.27 -3.89
N PRO A 214 -2.73 4.56 -2.83
CA PRO A 214 -3.20 5.34 -1.70
C PRO A 214 -3.62 6.70 -2.24
N SER A 215 -4.92 6.95 -2.31
CA SER A 215 -5.45 8.19 -2.87
C SER A 215 -5.22 9.37 -1.93
N ASP A 216 -5.24 10.59 -2.45
CA ASP A 216 -5.22 11.81 -1.64
C ASP A 216 -6.39 11.87 -0.64
N ALA A 217 -7.48 11.16 -0.91
CA ALA A 217 -8.61 10.99 0.00
C ALA A 217 -8.21 10.40 1.36
N TRP A 218 -7.25 9.46 1.41
CA TRP A 218 -6.73 8.93 2.68
C TRP A 218 -6.00 10.00 3.49
N LYS A 219 -5.16 10.79 2.84
CA LYS A 219 -4.47 11.91 3.49
C LYS A 219 -5.47 12.91 4.06
N GLU A 220 -6.48 13.24 3.28
CA GLU A 220 -7.56 14.13 3.70
C GLU A 220 -8.36 13.54 4.87
N LEU A 221 -8.69 12.23 4.85
CA LEU A 221 -9.34 11.55 5.96
C LEU A 221 -8.51 11.65 7.25
N TYR A 222 -7.22 11.34 7.19
CA TYR A 222 -6.33 11.46 8.36
C TYR A 222 -6.32 12.89 8.91
N HIS A 223 -6.27 13.88 8.03
CA HIS A 223 -6.29 15.28 8.41
C HIS A 223 -7.61 15.69 9.09
N ILE A 224 -8.76 15.27 8.54
CA ILE A 224 -10.09 15.49 9.11
C ILE A 224 -10.20 14.84 10.49
N LEU A 225 -9.80 13.59 10.62
CA LEU A 225 -9.84 12.84 11.88
C LEU A 225 -8.92 13.44 12.95
N GLN A 226 -7.74 13.89 12.55
CA GLN A 226 -6.80 14.61 13.43
C GLN A 226 -7.43 15.92 13.93
N ALA A 227 -8.03 16.72 13.05
CA ALA A 227 -8.71 17.95 13.40
C ALA A 227 -9.89 17.72 14.36
N LYS A 228 -10.57 16.56 14.24
CA LYS A 228 -11.66 16.13 15.15
C LYS A 228 -11.14 15.44 16.43
N GLY A 229 -9.81 15.37 16.65
CA GLY A 229 -9.18 14.81 17.86
C GLY A 229 -9.19 13.27 17.92
N TYR A 230 -9.47 12.57 16.83
CA TYR A 230 -9.51 11.10 16.81
C TYR A 230 -8.18 10.47 17.19
N PHE A 231 -7.05 11.01 16.72
CA PHE A 231 -5.70 10.54 16.99
C PHE A 231 -5.02 11.32 18.14
N ALA A 232 -5.75 11.64 19.18
CA ALA A 232 -5.22 12.45 20.29
C ALA A 232 -4.04 11.81 21.01
N ASP A 233 -3.97 10.47 21.07
CA ASP A 233 -2.85 9.71 21.65
C ASP A 233 -1.61 9.65 20.74
N ARG A 234 -1.78 10.02 19.47
CA ARG A 234 -0.73 10.10 18.44
C ARG A 234 0.06 8.79 18.18
N SER A 235 -0.38 7.66 18.75
CA SER A 235 0.25 6.33 18.55
C SER A 235 0.35 5.94 17.08
N ILE A 236 -0.54 6.46 16.25
CA ILE A 236 -0.59 6.24 14.80
C ILE A 236 0.70 6.73 14.11
N VAL A 237 1.36 7.76 14.62
CA VAL A 237 2.62 8.29 14.07
C VAL A 237 3.71 7.23 14.14
N GLY A 238 3.88 6.61 15.33
CA GLY A 238 4.84 5.53 15.53
C GLY A 238 4.56 4.33 14.62
N SER A 239 3.31 3.89 14.54
CA SER A 239 2.91 2.78 13.66
C SER A 239 3.23 3.05 12.19
N HIS A 240 3.09 4.28 11.73
CA HIS A 240 3.41 4.67 10.35
C HIS A 240 4.91 4.79 10.11
N ILE A 241 5.69 5.23 11.10
CA ILE A 241 7.16 5.22 11.03
C ILE A 241 7.66 3.77 10.93
N GLU A 242 7.15 2.85 11.75
CA GLU A 242 7.51 1.44 11.70
C GLU A 242 7.10 0.78 10.38
N ALA A 243 5.99 1.20 9.79
CA ALA A 243 5.56 0.70 8.49
C ALA A 243 6.57 0.96 7.36
N LEU A 244 7.44 1.98 7.48
CA LEU A 244 8.50 2.26 6.52
C LEU A 244 9.59 1.18 6.46
N LEU A 245 9.72 0.34 7.51
CA LEU A 245 10.65 -0.80 7.52
C LEU A 245 10.19 -1.97 6.64
N ASN A 246 8.93 -1.99 6.24
CA ASN A 246 8.42 -3.10 5.43
C ASN A 246 8.85 -2.97 3.96
N PRO A 247 9.03 -4.09 3.24
CA PRO A 247 9.48 -4.11 1.85
C PRO A 247 8.35 -3.73 0.87
N TYR A 248 7.72 -2.61 1.13
CA TYR A 248 6.60 -2.13 0.32
C TYR A 248 7.06 -1.49 -0.99
N LYS A 249 6.14 -1.39 -1.96
CA LYS A 249 6.37 -0.63 -3.18
C LYS A 249 6.54 0.87 -2.84
N LYS A 250 7.33 1.56 -3.66
CA LYS A 250 7.67 2.97 -3.46
C LYS A 250 6.46 3.87 -3.19
N ASN A 251 5.37 3.73 -3.96
CA ASN A 251 4.16 4.54 -3.82
C ASN A 251 3.48 4.39 -2.46
N ILE A 252 3.57 3.21 -1.85
CA ILE A 252 3.03 2.92 -0.52
C ILE A 252 3.91 3.58 0.55
N LEU A 253 5.22 3.45 0.44
CA LEU A 253 6.16 4.12 1.34
C LEU A 253 6.03 5.65 1.26
N ASP A 254 5.89 6.20 0.05
CA ASP A 254 5.65 7.63 -0.15
C ASP A 254 4.31 8.09 0.46
N PHE A 255 3.30 7.21 0.52
CA PHE A 255 2.07 7.48 1.25
C PHE A 255 2.31 7.60 2.75
N TYR A 256 3.02 6.65 3.38
CA TYR A 256 3.34 6.74 4.79
C TYR A 256 4.17 7.99 5.13
N CYS A 257 5.15 8.33 4.31
CA CYS A 257 5.92 9.56 4.49
C CYS A 257 5.00 10.79 4.52
N ARG A 258 4.03 10.89 3.60
CA ARG A 258 3.07 11.99 3.55
C ARG A 258 2.11 12.02 4.74
N ILE A 259 1.67 10.85 5.22
CA ILE A 259 0.81 10.80 6.41
C ILE A 259 1.59 11.24 7.65
N ILE A 260 2.84 10.79 7.84
CA ILE A 260 3.70 11.24 8.94
C ILE A 260 3.86 12.77 8.92
N GLU A 261 4.15 13.36 7.74
CA GLU A 261 4.23 14.83 7.59
C GLU A 261 2.90 15.53 7.97
N THR A 262 1.74 14.91 7.66
CA THR A 262 0.42 15.48 7.99
C THR A 262 0.19 15.60 9.51
N PHE A 263 0.78 14.69 10.29
CA PHE A 263 0.70 14.74 11.74
C PHE A 263 1.64 15.75 12.40
N GLU A 264 2.58 16.33 11.65
CA GLU A 264 3.56 17.30 12.16
C GLU A 264 4.17 16.81 13.48
N PRO A 265 4.90 15.68 13.49
CA PRO A 265 5.42 15.10 14.71
C PRO A 265 6.42 16.06 15.39
N THR A 266 6.34 16.15 16.70
CA THR A 266 7.27 16.95 17.49
C THR A 266 8.67 16.33 17.50
N PRO A 267 9.75 17.12 17.70
CA PRO A 267 11.11 16.57 17.83
C PRO A 267 11.22 15.48 18.90
N GLN A 268 10.46 15.57 19.99
CA GLN A 268 10.47 14.57 21.05
C GLN A 268 9.82 13.25 20.62
N GLU A 269 8.71 13.32 19.85
CA GLU A 269 8.11 12.13 19.26
C GLU A 269 9.06 11.47 18.25
N LEU A 270 9.67 12.26 17.37
CA LEU A 270 10.65 11.76 16.41
C LEU A 270 11.87 11.14 17.12
N LEU A 271 12.35 11.73 18.20
CA LEU A 271 13.50 11.22 18.96
C LEU A 271 13.23 9.81 19.52
N SER A 272 12.00 9.53 19.93
CA SER A 272 11.62 8.18 20.41
C SER A 272 11.72 7.08 19.33
N HIS A 273 11.75 7.46 18.05
CA HIS A 273 11.86 6.56 16.90
C HIS A 273 13.22 6.65 16.17
N GLN A 274 14.24 7.29 16.79
CA GLN A 274 15.53 7.52 16.12
C GLN A 274 16.21 6.23 15.65
N SER A 275 16.10 5.12 16.38
CA SER A 275 16.66 3.82 15.99
C SER A 275 16.03 3.29 14.69
N THR A 276 14.71 3.48 14.52
CA THR A 276 14.00 3.13 13.30
C THR A 276 14.48 4.00 12.13
N PHE A 277 14.68 5.30 12.35
CA PHE A 277 15.22 6.19 11.32
C PHE A 277 16.64 5.78 10.90
N PHE A 278 17.50 5.40 11.84
CA PHE A 278 18.85 4.95 11.50
C PHE A 278 18.83 3.66 10.68
N ALA A 279 17.99 2.70 11.05
CA ALA A 279 17.82 1.47 10.26
C ALA A 279 17.33 1.76 8.83
N LEU A 280 16.45 2.76 8.65
CA LEU A 280 15.92 3.15 7.34
C LEU A 280 16.95 3.82 6.42
N LEU A 281 18.12 4.23 6.92
CA LEU A 281 19.20 4.74 6.08
C LEU A 281 19.78 3.68 5.14
N SER A 282 19.59 2.40 5.45
CA SER A 282 19.96 1.27 4.57
C SER A 282 18.90 0.94 3.51
N SER A 283 17.79 1.68 3.44
CA SER A 283 16.70 1.41 2.49
C SER A 283 17.14 1.55 1.04
N ASP A 284 16.73 0.64 0.19
CA ASP A 284 16.89 0.70 -1.26
C ASP A 284 16.00 1.77 -1.93
N LYS A 285 15.07 2.36 -1.19
CA LYS A 285 14.16 3.40 -1.66
C LYS A 285 14.69 4.80 -1.32
N THR A 286 15.27 5.45 -2.31
CA THR A 286 15.85 6.80 -2.14
C THR A 286 14.87 7.84 -1.58
N SER A 287 13.57 7.71 -1.85
CA SER A 287 12.54 8.59 -1.28
C SER A 287 12.43 8.44 0.24
N VAL A 288 12.53 7.21 0.75
CA VAL A 288 12.52 6.93 2.20
C VAL A 288 13.77 7.50 2.86
N VAL A 289 14.97 7.22 2.30
CA VAL A 289 16.23 7.76 2.82
C VAL A 289 16.18 9.29 2.87
N ASN A 290 15.70 9.93 1.80
CA ASN A 290 15.59 11.40 1.74
C ASN A 290 14.59 11.94 2.77
N PHE A 291 13.48 11.27 2.98
CA PHE A 291 12.48 11.63 3.98
C PHE A 291 13.05 11.52 5.40
N VAL A 292 13.58 10.34 5.72
CA VAL A 292 14.12 10.04 7.06
C VAL A 292 15.29 10.96 7.40
N MET A 293 16.17 11.27 6.45
CA MET A 293 17.27 12.18 6.69
C MET A 293 16.82 13.62 7.07
N LYS A 294 15.67 14.07 6.57
CA LYS A 294 15.06 15.33 7.02
C LYS A 294 14.64 15.24 8.49
N LEU A 295 13.97 14.14 8.88
CA LEU A 295 13.53 13.93 10.26
C LEU A 295 14.74 13.81 11.22
N ILE A 296 15.79 13.09 10.83
CA ILE A 296 17.04 13.00 11.59
C ILE A 296 17.66 14.39 11.78
N LYS A 297 17.65 15.25 10.75
CA LYS A 297 18.12 16.63 10.85
C LYS A 297 17.38 17.41 11.93
N GLU A 298 16.07 17.25 12.04
CA GLU A 298 15.23 17.93 13.04
C GLU A 298 15.62 17.54 14.46
N ILE A 299 15.89 16.25 14.70
CA ILE A 299 16.24 15.73 16.04
C ILE A 299 17.73 15.77 16.37
N SER A 300 18.60 16.03 15.39
CA SER A 300 20.07 15.95 15.55
C SER A 300 20.66 16.90 16.61
N SER A 301 19.90 17.90 17.02
CA SER A 301 20.31 18.86 18.06
C SER A 301 19.65 18.60 19.42
N GLU A 302 18.72 17.63 19.48
CA GLU A 302 17.97 17.31 20.68
C GLU A 302 18.83 16.55 21.70
N LYS A 303 18.55 16.78 23.01
CA LYS A 303 19.15 16.03 24.08
C LYS A 303 18.65 14.58 24.04
N GLY A 304 19.58 13.64 23.88
CA GLY A 304 19.25 12.20 23.75
C GLY A 304 19.36 11.68 22.32
N PHE A 305 19.78 12.53 21.37
CA PHE A 305 20.14 12.05 20.04
C PHE A 305 21.37 11.14 20.11
N ASP A 306 21.23 9.90 19.66
CA ASP A 306 22.31 8.91 19.64
C ASP A 306 23.18 9.13 18.40
N PHE A 307 24.19 9.99 18.57
CA PHE A 307 25.09 10.36 17.48
C PHE A 307 25.91 9.15 16.98
N GLN A 308 26.35 8.26 17.87
CA GLN A 308 27.19 7.13 17.46
C GLN A 308 26.40 6.19 16.58
N SER A 309 25.21 5.77 17.02
CA SER A 309 24.32 4.94 16.19
C SER A 309 23.96 5.62 14.87
N PHE A 310 23.77 6.94 14.88
CA PHE A 310 23.56 7.68 13.63
C PHE A 310 24.75 7.57 12.69
N ALA A 311 25.99 7.83 13.17
CA ALA A 311 27.19 7.82 12.35
C ALA A 311 27.42 6.43 11.72
N ASP A 312 27.29 5.36 12.52
CA ASP A 312 27.46 3.99 12.06
C ASP A 312 26.45 3.61 10.94
N ASN A 313 25.19 3.98 11.09
CA ASN A 313 24.17 3.72 10.09
C ASN A 313 24.24 4.68 8.90
N PHE A 314 24.71 5.90 9.08
CA PHE A 314 24.85 6.87 7.99
C PHE A 314 25.89 6.41 6.98
N ALA A 315 26.92 5.69 7.40
CA ALA A 315 27.90 5.10 6.51
C ALA A 315 27.27 4.17 5.44
N LEU A 316 26.16 3.52 5.77
CA LEU A 316 25.41 2.66 4.83
C LEU A 316 24.82 3.43 3.63
N CYS A 317 24.66 4.75 3.76
CA CYS A 317 24.18 5.62 2.68
C CYS A 317 25.27 6.03 1.68
N PHE A 318 26.56 5.79 1.97
CA PHE A 318 27.64 6.42 1.19
C PHE A 318 27.71 5.90 -0.26
N THR A 319 27.34 4.66 -0.47
CA THR A 319 27.28 4.06 -1.81
C THR A 319 25.94 4.29 -2.51
N THR A 320 24.93 4.81 -1.80
CA THR A 320 23.60 5.01 -2.36
C THR A 320 23.58 6.19 -3.33
N GLN A 321 23.18 5.93 -4.57
CA GLN A 321 23.13 6.96 -5.62
C GLN A 321 21.88 7.84 -5.48
N LYS A 322 21.95 9.06 -6.06
CA LYS A 322 20.83 10.02 -6.17
C LYS A 322 20.30 10.56 -4.84
N ILE A 323 21.08 10.48 -3.75
CA ILE A 323 20.74 11.04 -2.43
C ILE A 323 21.75 12.09 -1.95
N ALA A 324 22.52 12.73 -2.83
CA ALA A 324 23.57 13.67 -2.48
C ALA A 324 23.12 14.78 -1.49
N LYS A 325 21.88 15.25 -1.61
CA LYS A 325 21.31 16.24 -0.67
C LYS A 325 21.18 15.66 0.74
N SER A 326 20.78 14.41 0.88
CA SER A 326 20.66 13.73 2.16
C SER A 326 22.03 13.42 2.73
N GLN A 327 22.99 13.01 1.91
CA GLN A 327 24.39 12.85 2.33
C GLN A 327 24.98 14.15 2.83
N LEU A 328 24.71 15.30 2.17
CA LEU A 328 25.11 16.61 2.66
C LEU A 328 24.51 16.94 4.03
N ILE A 329 23.23 16.63 4.27
CA ILE A 329 22.59 16.81 5.57
C ILE A 329 23.33 15.99 6.64
N GLY A 330 23.63 14.73 6.36
CA GLY A 330 24.37 13.85 7.28
C GLY A 330 25.77 14.39 7.59
N LEU A 331 26.50 14.85 6.57
CA LEU A 331 27.82 15.47 6.74
C LEU A 331 27.74 16.76 7.59
N ASP A 332 26.65 17.52 7.48
CA ASP A 332 26.44 18.71 8.33
C ASP A 332 26.19 18.33 9.79
N ILE A 333 25.49 17.22 10.04
CA ILE A 333 25.29 16.68 11.39
C ILE A 333 26.64 16.24 11.97
N LEU A 334 27.44 15.49 11.20
CA LEU A 334 28.80 15.08 11.61
C LEU A 334 29.68 16.31 11.94
N ALA A 335 29.69 17.32 11.05
CA ALA A 335 30.49 18.53 11.25
C ALA A 335 30.10 19.27 12.53
N LYS A 336 28.80 19.39 12.82
CA LYS A 336 28.32 20.04 14.04
C LYS A 336 28.73 19.30 15.32
N HIS A 337 28.71 17.96 15.26
CA HIS A 337 29.09 17.12 16.38
C HIS A 337 30.60 17.19 16.60
N TYR A 338 31.42 16.97 15.56
CA TYR A 338 32.88 16.95 15.66
C TYR A 338 33.49 18.30 16.02
N LYS A 339 32.78 19.39 15.78
CA LYS A 339 33.16 20.71 16.30
C LYS A 339 33.15 20.76 17.83
N LYS A 340 32.31 19.96 18.49
CA LYS A 340 32.19 19.91 19.98
C LYS A 340 32.97 18.75 20.57
N GLN A 341 33.00 17.62 19.90
CA GLN A 341 33.64 16.38 20.34
C GLN A 341 34.37 15.76 19.12
N PRO A 342 35.72 15.87 19.08
CA PRO A 342 36.48 15.30 18.00
C PRO A 342 36.20 13.80 17.80
N PRO A 343 36.34 13.27 16.57
CA PRO A 343 36.08 11.86 16.29
C PRO A 343 37.02 10.96 17.08
N ILE A 344 36.48 9.94 17.71
CA ILE A 344 37.22 8.90 18.43
C ILE A 344 37.75 7.86 17.48
N ASN A 345 36.90 7.47 16.49
CA ASN A 345 37.27 6.46 15.50
C ASN A 345 37.86 7.11 14.25
N ILE A 346 39.17 6.95 14.09
CA ILE A 346 39.89 7.45 12.90
C ILE A 346 39.56 6.65 11.63
N GLU A 347 39.22 5.37 11.75
CA GLU A 347 38.89 4.52 10.62
C GLU A 347 37.63 4.97 9.87
N TYR A 348 36.76 5.76 10.51
CA TYR A 348 35.59 6.36 9.87
C TYR A 348 35.95 7.25 8.67
N ARG A 349 37.20 7.77 8.60
CA ARG A 349 37.71 8.53 7.44
C ARG A 349 37.71 7.73 6.15
N GLU A 350 37.98 6.42 6.22
CA GLU A 350 37.97 5.53 5.05
C GLU A 350 36.56 5.38 4.49
N GLN A 351 35.59 5.23 5.37
CA GLN A 351 34.19 5.19 4.97
C GLN A 351 33.74 6.52 4.36
N LEU A 352 34.12 7.67 4.94
CA LEU A 352 33.80 9.00 4.40
C LEU A 352 34.39 9.23 3.01
N ALA A 353 35.59 8.71 2.73
CA ALA A 353 36.26 8.87 1.45
C ALA A 353 35.49 8.23 0.30
N VAL A 354 34.68 7.18 0.55
CA VAL A 354 33.80 6.55 -0.46
C VAL A 354 32.87 7.58 -1.10
N LEU A 355 32.48 8.63 -0.38
CA LEU A 355 31.62 9.70 -0.91
C LEU A 355 32.27 10.51 -2.05
N PHE A 356 33.58 10.45 -2.24
CA PHE A 356 34.23 11.05 -3.42
C PHE A 356 33.79 10.44 -4.73
N THR A 357 33.31 9.18 -4.73
CA THR A 357 32.73 8.54 -5.92
C THR A 357 31.41 9.17 -6.37
N VAL A 358 30.73 9.92 -5.50
CA VAL A 358 29.48 10.62 -5.85
C VAL A 358 29.81 11.86 -6.69
N PRO A 359 29.24 12.01 -7.89
CA PRO A 359 29.59 13.12 -8.80
C PRO A 359 28.91 14.46 -8.43
N ASP A 360 28.91 14.81 -7.15
CA ASP A 360 28.39 16.08 -6.63
C ASP A 360 29.52 16.91 -6.01
N VAL A 361 29.84 18.02 -6.65
CA VAL A 361 30.98 18.88 -6.26
C VAL A 361 30.84 19.40 -4.82
N LYS A 362 29.63 19.79 -4.40
CA LYS A 362 29.40 20.32 -3.03
C LYS A 362 29.58 19.23 -1.98
N LEU A 363 29.15 18.01 -2.30
CA LEU A 363 29.34 16.86 -1.43
C LEU A 363 30.83 16.57 -1.25
N GLN A 364 31.57 16.50 -2.35
CA GLN A 364 33.01 16.24 -2.33
C GLN A 364 33.80 17.34 -1.57
N GLU A 365 33.47 18.61 -1.80
CA GLU A 365 34.05 19.74 -1.04
C GLU A 365 33.79 19.62 0.46
N LYS A 366 32.57 19.18 0.84
CA LYS A 366 32.19 18.99 2.24
C LYS A 366 32.95 17.83 2.87
N VAL A 367 33.08 16.71 2.17
CA VAL A 367 33.87 15.56 2.60
C VAL A 367 35.33 15.94 2.79
N ALA A 368 35.94 16.60 1.79
CA ALA A 368 37.32 17.07 1.86
C ALA A 368 37.55 17.98 3.08
N SER A 369 36.63 18.93 3.30
CA SER A 369 36.69 19.82 4.47
C SER A 369 36.58 19.07 5.81
N LEU A 370 35.72 18.06 5.90
CA LEU A 370 35.57 17.22 7.10
C LEU A 370 36.84 16.41 7.36
N LEU A 371 37.38 15.76 6.33
CA LEU A 371 38.57 14.94 6.43
C LEU A 371 39.79 15.78 6.87
N THR A 372 40.02 16.94 6.26
CA THR A 372 41.14 17.81 6.61
C THR A 372 41.00 18.44 7.99
N THR A 373 39.76 18.78 8.38
CA THR A 373 39.54 19.48 9.66
C THR A 373 39.57 18.55 10.87
N TYR A 374 38.98 17.36 10.76
CA TYR A 374 38.74 16.50 11.92
C TYR A 374 39.51 15.18 11.87
N PHE A 375 39.95 14.72 10.70
CA PHE A 375 40.64 13.45 10.49
C PHE A 375 42.05 13.61 9.90
N GLY A 376 42.57 14.85 9.93
CA GLY A 376 43.91 15.16 9.44
C GLY A 376 45.01 14.42 10.23
N GLY A 377 46.14 14.22 9.59
CA GLY A 377 47.30 13.55 10.21
C GLY A 377 47.85 12.44 9.31
N GLU A 378 48.72 11.61 9.91
CA GLU A 378 49.36 10.51 9.21
C GLU A 378 48.35 9.51 8.62
N GLY A 379 48.59 9.09 7.37
CA GLY A 379 47.72 8.12 6.66
C GLY A 379 46.49 8.72 5.96
N LEU A 380 46.19 10.04 6.08
CA LEU A 380 45.06 10.62 5.36
C LEU A 380 45.29 10.62 3.84
N ALA A 381 46.54 10.83 3.40
CA ALA A 381 46.89 10.77 1.97
C ALA A 381 46.57 9.38 1.36
N GLU A 382 46.91 8.31 2.08
CA GLU A 382 46.66 6.92 1.66
C GLU A 382 45.18 6.63 1.47
N VAL A 383 44.31 7.22 2.33
CA VAL A 383 42.85 7.08 2.24
C VAL A 383 42.27 7.82 1.04
N VAL A 384 42.88 8.93 0.62
CA VAL A 384 42.36 9.79 -0.47
C VAL A 384 42.89 9.38 -1.85
N VAL A 385 44.12 8.86 -1.94
CA VAL A 385 44.77 8.49 -3.20
C VAL A 385 43.86 7.62 -4.10
N PRO A 386 43.15 6.60 -3.62
CA PRO A 386 42.27 5.78 -4.45
C PRO A 386 41.14 6.55 -5.16
N TYR A 387 40.84 7.73 -4.69
CA TYR A 387 39.72 8.54 -5.17
C TYR A 387 40.15 9.77 -5.97
N GLN A 388 41.44 9.97 -6.26
CA GLN A 388 41.99 11.15 -6.92
C GLN A 388 41.29 11.46 -8.25
N ASP A 389 40.99 10.46 -9.05
CA ASP A 389 40.37 10.60 -10.38
C ASP A 389 38.89 11.05 -10.29
N TYR A 390 38.25 10.88 -9.15
CA TYR A 390 36.86 11.29 -8.92
C TYR A 390 36.74 12.71 -8.39
N LEU A 391 37.84 13.30 -7.86
CA LEU A 391 37.80 14.60 -7.19
C LEU A 391 37.53 15.74 -8.18
N LYS A 392 36.69 16.69 -7.74
CA LYS A 392 36.31 17.87 -8.53
C LYS A 392 36.34 19.14 -7.68
N GLY A 393 36.62 20.26 -8.35
CA GLY A 393 36.56 21.58 -7.74
C GLY A 393 37.52 21.74 -6.56
N LYS A 394 37.12 22.45 -5.53
CA LYS A 394 37.93 22.73 -4.35
C LYS A 394 38.34 21.49 -3.55
N ALA A 395 37.69 20.35 -3.74
CA ALA A 395 38.11 19.11 -3.13
C ALA A 395 39.52 18.69 -3.62
N GLN A 396 39.83 18.90 -4.90
CA GLN A 396 41.18 18.68 -5.45
C GLN A 396 42.23 19.58 -4.78
N ASP A 397 41.90 20.88 -4.63
CA ASP A 397 42.84 21.84 -4.05
C ASP A 397 43.14 21.55 -2.56
N LEU A 398 42.08 21.22 -1.78
CA LEU A 398 42.22 20.92 -0.36
C LEU A 398 43.05 19.67 -0.10
N LEU A 399 43.00 18.70 -1.00
CA LEU A 399 43.68 17.41 -0.86
C LEU A 399 45.01 17.34 -1.60
N ALA A 400 45.28 18.26 -2.54
CA ALA A 400 46.58 18.37 -3.22
C ALA A 400 47.75 18.62 -2.26
N THR A 401 47.48 19.27 -1.12
CA THR A 401 48.50 19.53 -0.08
C THR A 401 48.86 18.28 0.73
N LEU A 402 48.11 17.19 0.56
CA LEU A 402 48.32 15.92 1.27
C LEU A 402 49.22 14.97 0.50
N SER A 403 49.51 15.25 -0.80
CA SER A 403 50.48 14.47 -1.58
C SER A 403 51.82 14.51 -0.91
N PRO A 404 52.52 13.37 -0.71
CA PRO A 404 53.89 13.38 -0.21
C PRO A 404 54.73 14.28 -1.10
N SER A 405 55.44 15.28 -0.52
CA SER A 405 56.42 16.03 -1.23
C SER A 405 57.45 15.04 -1.82
N GLU A 406 57.53 14.99 -3.14
CA GLU A 406 58.63 14.30 -3.84
C GLU A 406 59.94 15.01 -3.45
N ASN A 407 60.62 14.53 -2.42
CA ASN A 407 62.02 14.79 -2.17
C ASN A 407 62.63 13.52 -1.57
N SER A 408 63.01 12.61 -2.42
CA SER A 408 64.16 11.71 -2.24
C SER A 408 64.49 11.14 -3.60
N GLU A 409 65.60 11.65 -4.15
CA GLU A 409 66.22 11.20 -5.37
C GLU A 409 66.70 9.73 -5.25
N ASN A 410 66.68 9.06 -6.41
CA ASN A 410 67.48 7.92 -6.82
C ASN A 410 67.07 6.52 -6.34
N SER A 411 66.49 5.78 -7.27
CA SER A 411 67.21 4.57 -7.84
C SER A 411 66.47 3.99 -9.03
N GLU A 412 67.24 3.83 -10.05
CA GLU A 412 67.14 3.19 -11.33
C GLU A 412 66.25 1.95 -11.46
N ASN A 413 65.60 1.93 -12.65
CA ASN A 413 65.36 0.75 -13.52
C ASN A 413 64.76 -0.53 -12.93
N SER A 414 63.50 -0.76 -13.30
CA SER A 414 63.14 -2.07 -13.86
C SER A 414 61.91 -1.97 -14.72
N GLU A 415 62.04 -2.19 -15.99
CA GLU A 415 60.98 -2.64 -16.90
C GLU A 415 60.37 -3.89 -16.30
N ASN A 416 59.00 -3.93 -16.16
CA ASN A 416 58.35 -5.20 -16.47
C ASN A 416 56.82 -5.11 -16.51
N SER A 417 56.31 -5.49 -17.65
CA SER A 417 55.17 -6.34 -17.93
C SER A 417 53.90 -6.17 -17.04
N HIS A 418 52.89 -5.63 -17.65
CA HIS A 418 51.50 -5.81 -17.24
C HIS A 418 51.12 -7.30 -17.16
N THR A 419 51.06 -7.83 -15.97
CA THR A 419 50.21 -8.98 -15.62
C THR A 419 48.95 -8.44 -14.92
N PRO A 420 47.74 -8.90 -15.27
CA PRO A 420 46.54 -8.47 -14.52
C PRO A 420 46.66 -9.02 -13.11
N GLU A 421 46.62 -8.12 -12.12
CA GLU A 421 46.48 -8.50 -10.70
C GLU A 421 45.25 -9.38 -10.51
N THR A 422 45.50 -10.64 -10.22
CA THR A 422 44.52 -11.57 -9.72
C THR A 422 43.98 -11.00 -8.38
N ALA A 423 42.69 -10.73 -8.28
CA ALA A 423 42.05 -10.34 -7.03
C ALA A 423 42.39 -11.37 -5.94
N PRO A 424 42.71 -10.94 -4.70
CA PRO A 424 43.14 -11.87 -3.65
C PRO A 424 42.04 -12.88 -3.35
N THR A 425 42.42 -14.17 -3.34
CA THR A 425 41.53 -15.26 -2.92
C THR A 425 41.11 -15.08 -1.46
N PRO A 426 39.84 -15.29 -1.09
CA PRO A 426 39.40 -15.12 0.28
C PRO A 426 40.11 -16.09 1.23
N HIS A 427 40.68 -15.56 2.30
CA HIS A 427 41.45 -16.35 3.27
C HIS A 427 40.67 -16.67 4.56
N THR A 428 39.58 -15.96 4.80
CA THR A 428 38.70 -16.12 5.99
C THR A 428 37.28 -16.36 5.60
N TRP A 429 36.47 -16.89 6.54
CA TRP A 429 35.04 -17.03 6.36
C TRP A 429 34.32 -15.68 6.15
N ASP A 430 34.76 -14.64 6.83
CA ASP A 430 34.19 -13.31 6.69
C ASP A 430 34.49 -12.70 5.32
N ASP A 431 35.66 -12.94 4.73
CA ASP A 431 35.97 -12.55 3.36
C ASP A 431 35.03 -13.26 2.36
N LEU A 432 34.68 -14.51 2.62
CA LEU A 432 33.78 -15.28 1.77
C LEU A 432 32.35 -14.75 1.85
N LEU A 433 31.87 -14.37 3.05
CA LEU A 433 30.56 -13.72 3.22
C LEU A 433 30.50 -12.35 2.52
N PHE A 434 31.61 -11.61 2.54
CA PHE A 434 31.72 -10.36 1.80
C PHE A 434 31.62 -10.57 0.29
N LEU A 435 32.29 -11.59 -0.24
CA LEU A 435 32.22 -11.99 -1.64
C LEU A 435 30.81 -12.40 -2.09
N ILE A 436 29.96 -12.96 -1.21
CA ILE A 436 28.54 -13.20 -1.54
C ILE A 436 27.85 -11.88 -1.90
N GLY A 437 28.11 -10.82 -1.12
CA GLY A 437 27.57 -9.48 -1.41
C GLY A 437 28.04 -8.95 -2.77
N ASP A 438 29.30 -9.19 -3.12
CA ASP A 438 29.87 -8.78 -4.41
C ASP A 438 29.33 -9.60 -5.58
N CYS A 439 29.16 -10.91 -5.43
CA CYS A 439 28.50 -11.77 -6.42
C CYS A 439 27.10 -11.29 -6.79
N ILE A 440 26.34 -10.83 -5.78
CA ILE A 440 24.99 -10.31 -5.98
C ILE A 440 25.01 -8.94 -6.68
N ARG A 441 25.98 -8.11 -6.34
CA ARG A 441 26.10 -6.73 -6.80
C ARG A 441 26.69 -6.60 -8.19
N GLU A 442 27.81 -7.26 -8.44
CA GLU A 442 28.60 -7.08 -9.66
C GLU A 442 28.24 -8.05 -10.78
N ARG A 443 27.65 -9.21 -10.43
CA ARG A 443 27.28 -10.28 -11.39
C ARG A 443 28.45 -10.67 -12.34
N SER A 444 29.67 -10.52 -11.87
CA SER A 444 30.85 -10.81 -12.62
C SER A 444 31.18 -12.31 -12.53
N PRO A 445 31.44 -13.00 -13.66
CA PRO A 445 31.91 -14.39 -13.64
C PRO A 445 33.19 -14.59 -12.82
N LEU A 446 34.09 -13.62 -12.83
CA LEU A 446 35.32 -13.64 -12.07
C LEU A 446 35.09 -13.66 -10.56
N VAL A 447 34.17 -12.81 -10.07
CA VAL A 447 33.82 -12.76 -8.63
C VAL A 447 33.14 -14.06 -8.20
N LEU A 448 32.35 -14.66 -9.08
CA LEU A 448 31.70 -15.94 -8.83
C LEU A 448 32.70 -17.08 -8.74
N ASP A 449 33.70 -17.10 -9.62
CA ASP A 449 34.79 -18.09 -9.60
C ASP A 449 35.63 -17.96 -8.33
N LEU A 450 35.98 -16.75 -7.91
CA LEU A 450 36.66 -16.47 -6.63
C LEU A 450 35.86 -16.94 -5.42
N PHE A 451 34.54 -16.75 -5.45
CA PHE A 451 33.66 -17.23 -4.39
C PHE A 451 33.67 -18.76 -4.28
N PHE A 452 33.52 -19.46 -5.40
CA PHE A 452 33.58 -20.94 -5.41
C PHE A 452 34.95 -21.48 -5.03
N GLU A 453 36.02 -20.83 -5.44
CA GLU A 453 37.39 -21.19 -5.05
C GLU A 453 37.58 -21.00 -3.54
N GLY A 454 37.18 -19.86 -2.99
CA GLY A 454 37.22 -19.60 -1.55
C GLY A 454 36.37 -20.57 -0.74
N LEU A 455 35.17 -20.88 -1.20
CA LEU A 455 34.30 -21.86 -0.57
C LEU A 455 34.96 -23.25 -0.50
N ASN A 456 35.61 -23.65 -1.56
CA ASN A 456 36.34 -24.92 -1.62
C ASN A 456 37.54 -24.96 -0.66
N GLN A 457 38.29 -23.87 -0.58
CA GLN A 457 39.44 -23.74 0.32
C GLN A 457 39.03 -23.70 1.80
N LEU A 458 37.92 -23.04 2.13
CA LEU A 458 37.42 -22.84 3.50
C LEU A 458 36.41 -23.90 3.96
N GLN A 459 36.23 -24.99 3.17
CA GLN A 459 35.22 -26.03 3.46
C GLN A 459 35.36 -26.62 4.86
N ALA A 460 36.57 -26.80 5.37
CA ALA A 460 36.82 -27.29 6.73
C ALA A 460 36.51 -26.27 7.86
N GLN A 461 36.36 -25.00 7.52
CA GLN A 461 36.14 -23.87 8.46
C GLN A 461 34.68 -23.39 8.44
N ILE A 462 33.77 -24.07 7.74
CA ILE A 462 32.35 -23.70 7.67
C ILE A 462 31.76 -23.70 9.08
N PRO A 463 31.25 -22.55 9.56
CA PRO A 463 30.69 -22.45 10.89
C PRO A 463 29.36 -23.21 11.01
N LYS A 464 29.05 -23.72 12.20
CA LYS A 464 27.80 -24.48 12.46
C LYS A 464 26.53 -23.70 12.18
N ASN A 465 26.58 -22.38 12.22
CA ASN A 465 25.45 -21.45 11.95
C ASN A 465 25.45 -20.91 10.51
N PHE A 466 26.18 -21.55 9.59
CA PHE A 466 26.28 -21.17 8.18
C PHE A 466 24.94 -20.84 7.53
N SER A 467 23.95 -21.72 7.67
CA SER A 467 22.62 -21.53 7.08
C SER A 467 21.93 -20.24 7.57
N GLN A 468 22.18 -19.81 8.79
CA GLN A 468 21.66 -18.55 9.31
C GLN A 468 22.38 -17.34 8.75
N GLN A 469 23.70 -17.44 8.56
CA GLN A 469 24.51 -16.34 8.02
C GLN A 469 24.24 -16.08 6.54
N ILE A 470 23.98 -17.11 5.73
CA ILE A 470 23.68 -16.96 4.29
C ILE A 470 22.18 -16.77 3.99
N SER A 471 21.29 -17.03 4.94
CA SER A 471 19.84 -16.90 4.76
C SER A 471 19.41 -15.55 4.17
N PRO A 472 19.98 -14.39 4.56
CA PRO A 472 19.63 -13.10 3.96
C PRO A 472 19.96 -13.01 2.46
N TYR A 473 20.96 -13.77 2.02
CA TYR A 473 21.45 -13.74 0.63
C TYR A 473 20.79 -14.79 -0.27
N GLN A 474 20.21 -15.87 0.30
CA GLN A 474 19.62 -16.97 -0.46
C GLN A 474 18.55 -16.53 -1.45
N LYS A 475 17.66 -15.64 -1.03
CA LYS A 475 16.59 -15.13 -1.88
C LYS A 475 17.15 -14.28 -3.04
N GLN A 476 18.11 -13.41 -2.75
CA GLN A 476 18.71 -12.52 -3.73
C GLN A 476 19.59 -13.29 -4.74
N LEU A 477 20.29 -14.33 -4.31
CA LEU A 477 21.04 -15.24 -5.18
C LEU A 477 20.10 -16.03 -6.09
N GLY A 478 18.99 -16.55 -5.56
CA GLY A 478 17.98 -17.27 -6.33
C GLY A 478 17.37 -16.40 -7.43
N ASP A 479 16.95 -15.18 -7.10
CA ASP A 479 16.40 -14.21 -8.05
C ASP A 479 17.43 -13.77 -9.11
N SER A 480 18.72 -13.70 -8.74
CA SER A 480 19.81 -13.34 -9.66
C SER A 480 20.15 -14.45 -10.64
N LEU A 481 20.09 -15.71 -10.22
CA LEU A 481 20.33 -16.87 -11.07
C LEU A 481 19.19 -17.13 -12.07
N LEU A 482 17.94 -16.85 -11.68
CA LEU A 482 16.77 -17.01 -12.53
C LEU A 482 16.66 -15.95 -13.63
N ASN A 483 17.32 -14.80 -13.48
CA ASN A 483 17.31 -13.69 -14.43
C ASN A 483 18.56 -13.61 -15.33
N LEU A 484 19.37 -14.66 -15.39
CA LEU A 484 20.46 -14.75 -16.38
C LEU A 484 19.83 -14.89 -17.78
N PRO A 485 20.25 -14.08 -18.77
CA PRO A 485 19.81 -14.29 -20.14
C PRO A 485 20.22 -15.70 -20.58
N PRO A 486 19.39 -16.40 -21.37
CA PRO A 486 19.72 -17.71 -21.87
C PRO A 486 21.06 -17.61 -22.60
N THR A 487 22.05 -18.39 -22.17
CA THR A 487 23.32 -18.51 -22.87
C THR A 487 23.01 -19.00 -24.27
N GLU A 488 23.26 -18.16 -25.28
CA GLU A 488 23.29 -18.62 -26.65
C GLU A 488 24.28 -19.78 -26.71
N SER A 489 23.77 -20.98 -26.98
CA SER A 489 24.58 -22.15 -27.25
C SER A 489 25.34 -21.88 -28.54
N VAL A 490 26.60 -21.50 -28.41
CA VAL A 490 27.58 -21.58 -29.53
C VAL A 490 27.82 -23.05 -29.77
N CYS A 491 26.96 -23.69 -30.54
CA CYS A 491 27.32 -24.92 -31.25
C CYS A 491 28.18 -24.50 -32.41
N ALA A 492 29.49 -24.59 -32.21
CA ALA A 492 30.48 -24.60 -33.28
C ALA A 492 30.26 -25.85 -34.09
N GLY A 493 30.14 -25.66 -35.40
CA GLY A 493 30.26 -26.72 -36.40
C GLY A 493 31.68 -27.23 -36.58
#